data_5c1dc42fc429116d2b3f86ad71f6b887
#
_entry.id   5c1dc42fc429116d2b3f86ad71f6b887
#
_cell.length_a   1.000
_cell.length_b   1.000
_cell.length_c   1.000
_cell.angle_alpha   90.00
_cell.angle_beta   90.00
_cell.angle_gamma   90.00
#
_symmetry.space_group_name_H-M   'P 1'
#
loop_
_entity.id
_entity.type
_entity.pdbx_description
1 polymer ?
#
loop_
_entity_poly.entity_id
_entity_poly.type
_entity_poly.pdbx_seq_one_letter_code
_entity_poly.pdbx_strand_id
1 'polypeptide(L)'
;MKKHDVIIACDFPTGQDALDFLSQFKEEKPFVKIGMELFYGEGPDIVRKLKAMGHDVFLDLKLHDIPNTVNKAMRNLAKLGVNMTNVHAAGTIDMMRAAKEGLAEGAQGEVPMLIAVTQLTSTSQERMQKELLIPNTIEETVAHYARNTQQAGLDGVVCSPLEAGIVKKACGTDRKSVV
;
A
#
# COMPACT_ATOMS: atom_id res chain seq x y z
N MET A 1 -6.75 10.85 -11.17
CA MET A 1 -7.37 9.98 -10.14
C MET A 1 -8.42 10.79 -9.39
N LYS A 2 -9.66 10.31 -9.33
CA LYS A 2 -10.68 10.93 -8.47
C LYS A 2 -10.17 10.87 -7.02
N LYS A 3 -10.35 11.94 -6.26
CA LYS A 3 -10.00 11.96 -4.84
C LYS A 3 -11.03 11.08 -4.12
N HIS A 4 -10.64 9.85 -3.79
CA HIS A 4 -11.48 8.99 -2.98
C HIS A 4 -11.16 9.29 -1.51
N ASP A 5 -12.21 9.56 -0.75
CA ASP A 5 -12.07 9.78 0.69
C ASP A 5 -12.15 8.47 1.48
N VAL A 6 -12.66 7.38 0.85
CA VAL A 6 -12.85 6.07 1.47
C VAL A 6 -12.34 4.95 0.54
N ILE A 7 -11.61 4.01 1.11
CA ILE A 7 -11.21 2.74 0.48
C ILE A 7 -11.85 1.61 1.27
N ILE A 8 -12.67 0.79 0.61
CA ILE A 8 -13.33 -0.35 1.26
C ILE A 8 -12.38 -1.53 1.31
N ALA A 9 -12.06 -1.99 2.52
CA ALA A 9 -11.26 -3.21 2.71
C ALA A 9 -12.12 -4.44 2.41
N CYS A 10 -11.78 -5.16 1.33
CA CYS A 10 -12.43 -6.40 0.94
C CYS A 10 -11.68 -7.59 1.57
N ASP A 11 -11.75 -7.69 2.88
CA ASP A 11 -11.14 -8.78 3.66
C ASP A 11 -12.16 -9.94 3.76
N PHE A 12 -12.43 -10.58 2.63
CA PHE A 12 -13.35 -11.72 2.49
C PHE A 12 -12.57 -13.02 2.35
N PRO A 13 -13.14 -14.16 2.84
CA PRO A 13 -12.47 -15.45 2.75
C PRO A 13 -12.40 -16.00 1.32
N THR A 14 -13.35 -15.61 0.44
CA THR A 14 -13.38 -16.03 -0.96
C THR A 14 -13.59 -14.88 -1.93
N GLY A 15 -13.13 -15.07 -3.16
CA GLY A 15 -13.37 -14.11 -4.23
C GLY A 15 -14.85 -13.95 -4.56
N GLN A 16 -15.63 -15.02 -4.43
CA GLN A 16 -17.08 -14.96 -4.69
C GLN A 16 -17.78 -14.04 -3.69
N ASP A 17 -17.47 -14.15 -2.38
CA ASP A 17 -18.04 -13.26 -1.37
C ASP A 17 -17.71 -11.80 -1.63
N ALA A 18 -16.47 -11.50 -2.04
CA ALA A 18 -16.07 -10.15 -2.42
C ALA A 18 -16.85 -9.63 -3.64
N LEU A 19 -17.01 -10.45 -4.68
CA LEU A 19 -17.75 -10.08 -5.89
C LEU A 19 -19.23 -9.89 -5.61
N ASP A 20 -19.85 -10.75 -4.80
CA ASP A 20 -21.27 -10.65 -4.42
C ASP A 20 -21.52 -9.37 -3.61
N PHE A 21 -20.65 -9.04 -2.67
CA PHE A 21 -20.71 -7.78 -1.93
C PHE A 21 -20.61 -6.58 -2.88
N LEU A 22 -19.61 -6.57 -3.77
CA LEU A 22 -19.38 -5.44 -4.68
C LEU A 22 -20.42 -5.33 -5.80
N SER A 23 -21.13 -6.41 -6.13
CA SER A 23 -22.24 -6.38 -7.10
C SER A 23 -23.42 -5.50 -6.65
N GLN A 24 -23.51 -5.19 -5.35
CA GLN A 24 -24.53 -4.31 -4.80
C GLN A 24 -24.31 -2.85 -5.18
N PHE A 25 -23.10 -2.45 -5.52
CA PHE A 25 -22.76 -1.10 -5.97
C PHE A 25 -22.99 -0.96 -7.49
N LYS A 26 -24.20 -0.57 -7.89
CA LYS A 26 -24.60 -0.54 -9.31
C LYS A 26 -24.06 0.69 -10.04
N GLU A 27 -24.22 1.86 -9.46
CA GLU A 27 -23.89 3.14 -10.08
C GLU A 27 -22.51 3.66 -9.69
N GLU A 28 -22.20 3.66 -8.41
CA GLU A 28 -20.91 4.07 -7.89
C GLU A 28 -19.99 2.84 -7.73
N LYS A 29 -18.78 2.97 -8.24
CA LYS A 29 -17.76 1.92 -8.09
C LYS A 29 -16.76 2.37 -7.03
N PRO A 30 -16.88 1.87 -5.78
CA PRO A 30 -15.96 2.25 -4.71
C PRO A 30 -14.53 1.85 -5.03
N PHE A 31 -13.58 2.61 -4.49
CA PHE A 31 -12.19 2.19 -4.42
C PHE A 31 -12.09 1.06 -3.39
N VAL A 32 -11.47 -0.06 -3.76
CA VAL A 32 -11.41 -1.25 -2.91
C VAL A 32 -9.97 -1.66 -2.62
N LYS A 33 -9.74 -2.19 -1.42
CA LYS A 33 -8.46 -2.79 -1.03
C LYS A 33 -8.57 -4.31 -1.05
N ILE A 34 -7.64 -4.94 -1.75
CA ILE A 34 -7.43 -6.40 -1.73
C ILE A 34 -6.17 -6.69 -0.94
N GLY A 35 -6.33 -7.39 0.17
CA GLY A 35 -5.23 -7.80 1.04
C GLY A 35 -4.61 -9.14 0.64
N MET A 36 -3.62 -9.56 1.42
CA MET A 36 -2.86 -10.79 1.18
C MET A 36 -3.74 -12.05 1.19
N GLU A 37 -4.69 -12.16 2.12
CA GLU A 37 -5.56 -13.34 2.26
C GLU A 37 -6.29 -13.61 0.94
N LEU A 38 -7.07 -12.65 0.47
CA LEU A 38 -7.86 -12.81 -0.74
C LEU A 38 -6.97 -12.95 -1.99
N PHE A 39 -5.88 -12.18 -2.08
CA PHE A 39 -4.98 -12.25 -3.23
C PHE A 39 -4.24 -13.61 -3.33
N TYR A 40 -3.77 -14.14 -2.22
CA TYR A 40 -3.08 -15.44 -2.24
C TYR A 40 -4.04 -16.62 -2.40
N GLY A 41 -5.30 -16.48 -1.96
CA GLY A 41 -6.34 -17.48 -2.18
C GLY A 41 -6.82 -17.54 -3.63
N GLU A 42 -7.04 -16.39 -4.27
CA GLU A 42 -7.67 -16.28 -5.60
C GLU A 42 -6.66 -16.01 -6.74
N GLY A 43 -5.45 -15.63 -6.41
CA GLY A 43 -4.45 -15.21 -7.38
C GLY A 43 -4.76 -13.84 -8.02
N PRO A 44 -4.04 -13.48 -9.10
CA PRO A 44 -4.19 -12.18 -9.76
C PRO A 44 -5.55 -12.01 -10.49
N ASP A 45 -6.31 -13.07 -10.68
CA ASP A 45 -7.58 -13.02 -11.41
C ASP A 45 -8.65 -12.24 -10.66
N ILE A 46 -8.63 -12.23 -9.32
CA ILE A 46 -9.55 -11.38 -8.55
C ILE A 46 -9.35 -9.91 -8.88
N VAL A 47 -8.10 -9.46 -9.02
CA VAL A 47 -7.79 -8.07 -9.40
C VAL A 47 -8.34 -7.76 -10.79
N ARG A 48 -8.13 -8.64 -11.78
CA ARG A 48 -8.63 -8.47 -13.15
C ARG A 48 -10.15 -8.38 -13.18
N LYS A 49 -10.85 -9.23 -12.43
CA LYS A 49 -12.31 -9.20 -12.31
C LYS A 49 -12.81 -7.87 -11.76
N LEU A 50 -12.21 -7.38 -10.67
CA LEU A 50 -12.57 -6.10 -10.07
C LEU A 50 -12.30 -4.90 -10.99
N LYS A 51 -11.18 -4.91 -11.70
CA LYS A 51 -10.89 -3.90 -12.73
C LYS A 51 -11.91 -3.94 -13.88
N ALA A 52 -12.30 -5.13 -14.33
CA ALA A 52 -13.33 -5.29 -15.35
C ALA A 52 -14.73 -4.80 -14.89
N MET A 53 -15.02 -4.88 -13.59
CA MET A 53 -16.24 -4.32 -12.98
C MET A 53 -16.18 -2.78 -12.81
N GLY A 54 -15.04 -2.15 -13.10
CA GLY A 54 -14.85 -0.70 -13.05
C GLY A 54 -14.37 -0.17 -11.69
N HIS A 55 -13.96 -1.03 -10.76
CA HIS A 55 -13.41 -0.61 -9.49
C HIS A 55 -11.98 -0.11 -9.60
N ASP A 56 -11.63 0.93 -8.85
CA ASP A 56 -10.24 1.23 -8.53
C ASP A 56 -9.75 0.26 -7.44
N VAL A 57 -8.53 -0.24 -7.59
CA VAL A 57 -7.99 -1.30 -6.72
C VAL A 57 -6.68 -0.83 -6.05
N PHE A 58 -6.67 -0.90 -4.72
CA PHE A 58 -5.47 -0.89 -3.90
C PHE A 58 -5.07 -2.32 -3.59
N LEU A 59 -3.94 -2.78 -4.14
CA LEU A 59 -3.40 -4.11 -3.87
C LEU A 59 -2.41 -4.03 -2.72
N ASP A 60 -2.84 -4.50 -1.54
CA ASP A 60 -2.18 -4.33 -0.24
C ASP A 60 -1.37 -5.58 0.14
N LEU A 61 -0.21 -5.79 -0.49
CA LEU A 61 0.65 -6.96 -0.29
C LEU A 61 1.90 -6.67 0.57
N LYS A 62 2.19 -5.41 0.84
CA LYS A 62 3.29 -4.98 1.73
C LYS A 62 4.64 -5.59 1.38
N LEU A 63 5.06 -5.47 0.11
CA LEU A 63 6.30 -6.10 -0.35
C LEU A 63 7.51 -5.64 0.48
N HIS A 64 8.35 -6.60 0.85
CA HIS A 64 9.58 -6.36 1.59
C HIS A 64 10.59 -7.44 1.23
N ASP A 65 11.54 -7.10 0.36
CA ASP A 65 12.60 -8.00 -0.13
C ASP A 65 13.76 -7.16 -0.65
N ILE A 66 14.81 -7.77 -1.17
CA ILE A 66 15.92 -7.04 -1.81
C ILE A 66 15.41 -6.21 -3.00
N PRO A 67 16.06 -5.05 -3.31
CA PRO A 67 15.57 -4.10 -4.31
C PRO A 67 15.20 -4.71 -5.66
N ASN A 68 16.06 -5.59 -6.20
CA ASN A 68 15.82 -6.23 -7.49
C ASN A 68 14.58 -7.13 -7.52
N THR A 69 14.31 -7.86 -6.44
CA THR A 69 13.12 -8.72 -6.32
C THR A 69 11.85 -7.86 -6.27
N VAL A 70 11.89 -6.80 -5.46
CA VAL A 70 10.75 -5.87 -5.33
C VAL A 70 10.47 -5.14 -6.65
N ASN A 71 11.51 -4.67 -7.36
CA ASN A 71 11.34 -4.07 -8.69
C ASN A 71 10.59 -5.01 -9.64
N LYS A 72 11.05 -6.26 -9.78
CA LYS A 72 10.43 -7.24 -10.69
C LYS A 72 8.99 -7.60 -10.28
N ALA A 73 8.72 -7.70 -8.97
CA ALA A 73 7.38 -7.94 -8.46
C ALA A 73 6.45 -6.75 -8.79
N MET A 74 6.89 -5.53 -8.53
CA MET A 74 6.12 -4.31 -8.81
C MET A 74 5.84 -4.13 -10.30
N ARG A 75 6.79 -4.47 -11.18
CA ARG A 75 6.58 -4.50 -12.64
C ARG A 75 5.42 -5.42 -13.03
N ASN A 76 5.29 -6.58 -12.37
CA ASN A 76 4.19 -7.50 -12.63
C ASN A 76 2.88 -7.03 -12.03
N LEU A 77 2.89 -6.40 -10.84
CA LEU A 77 1.69 -5.81 -10.23
C LEU A 77 1.12 -4.67 -11.08
N ALA A 78 1.98 -3.82 -11.64
CA ALA A 78 1.54 -2.74 -12.53
C ALA A 78 0.76 -3.25 -13.76
N LYS A 79 1.14 -4.42 -14.31
CA LYS A 79 0.42 -5.04 -15.45
C LYS A 79 -0.99 -5.50 -15.11
N LEU A 80 -1.34 -5.63 -13.83
CA LEU A 80 -2.70 -5.95 -13.40
C LEU A 80 -3.66 -4.75 -13.46
N GLY A 81 -3.14 -3.55 -13.73
CA GLY A 81 -3.93 -2.32 -13.79
C GLY A 81 -4.40 -1.81 -12.43
N VAL A 82 -3.70 -2.16 -11.35
CA VAL A 82 -4.00 -1.63 -10.01
C VAL A 82 -3.80 -0.12 -9.96
N ASN A 83 -4.51 0.58 -9.09
CA ASN A 83 -4.43 2.02 -8.95
C ASN A 83 -3.48 2.43 -7.81
N MET A 84 -3.27 1.53 -6.85
CA MET A 84 -2.38 1.73 -5.71
C MET A 84 -1.79 0.41 -5.26
N THR A 85 -0.56 0.43 -4.75
CA THR A 85 0.07 -0.69 -4.04
C THR A 85 1.02 -0.17 -2.98
N ASN A 86 1.61 -1.06 -2.20
CA ASN A 86 2.47 -0.68 -1.10
C ASN A 86 3.70 -1.58 -0.92
N VAL A 87 4.64 -1.04 -0.15
CA VAL A 87 5.82 -1.73 0.38
C VAL A 87 5.95 -1.43 1.87
N HIS A 88 6.84 -2.12 2.59
CA HIS A 88 7.27 -1.70 3.92
C HIS A 88 8.36 -0.63 3.82
N ALA A 89 8.24 0.47 4.59
CA ALA A 89 9.27 1.51 4.68
C ALA A 89 10.58 0.99 5.31
N ALA A 90 10.48 -0.05 6.16
CA ALA A 90 11.63 -0.74 6.75
C ALA A 90 12.57 -1.37 5.72
N GLY A 91 12.14 -1.56 4.46
CA GLY A 91 12.94 -2.11 3.37
C GLY A 91 14.03 -1.17 2.82
N THR A 92 14.21 0.01 3.40
CA THR A 92 15.17 1.05 3.01
C THR A 92 14.75 1.90 1.80
N ILE A 93 15.45 3.02 1.62
CA ILE A 93 15.21 3.95 0.52
C ILE A 93 15.46 3.27 -0.84
N ASP A 94 16.50 2.46 -0.95
CA ASP A 94 16.86 1.81 -2.21
C ASP A 94 15.82 0.78 -2.67
N MET A 95 15.26 0.00 -1.73
CA MET A 95 14.15 -0.91 -2.04
C MET A 95 12.91 -0.14 -2.49
N MET A 96 12.57 0.97 -1.81
CA MET A 96 11.42 1.80 -2.17
C MET A 96 11.58 2.46 -3.55
N ARG A 97 12.80 2.93 -3.90
CA ARG A 97 13.10 3.45 -5.24
C ARG A 97 12.95 2.38 -6.31
N ALA A 98 13.54 1.20 -6.07
CA ALA A 98 13.43 0.07 -6.97
C ALA A 98 11.96 -0.37 -7.19
N ALA A 99 11.14 -0.30 -6.14
CA ALA A 99 9.70 -0.53 -6.23
C ALA A 99 9.00 0.45 -7.19
N LYS A 100 9.30 1.74 -7.04
CA LYS A 100 8.74 2.81 -7.88
C LYS A 100 9.16 2.66 -9.35
N GLU A 101 10.43 2.37 -9.59
CA GLU A 101 10.96 2.09 -10.94
C GLU A 101 10.24 0.91 -11.57
N GLY A 102 10.08 -0.20 -10.82
CA GLY A 102 9.36 -1.38 -11.31
C GLY A 102 7.91 -1.11 -11.69
N LEU A 103 7.19 -0.29 -10.90
CA LEU A 103 5.83 0.13 -11.26
C LEU A 103 5.81 0.94 -12.55
N ALA A 104 6.72 1.90 -12.71
CA ALA A 104 6.81 2.71 -13.92
C ALA A 104 7.12 1.88 -15.17
N GLU A 105 8.04 0.90 -15.05
CA GLU A 105 8.42 -0.01 -16.14
C GLU A 105 7.30 -0.97 -16.54
N GLY A 106 6.41 -1.34 -15.61
CA GLY A 106 5.33 -2.30 -15.84
C GLY A 106 4.01 -1.67 -16.25
N ALA A 107 3.83 -0.37 -16.02
CA ALA A 107 2.56 0.31 -16.26
C ALA A 107 2.21 0.35 -17.76
N GLN A 108 0.97 0.00 -18.09
CA GLN A 108 0.41 0.07 -19.45
C GLN A 108 -0.52 1.28 -19.64
N GLY A 109 -0.46 2.24 -18.72
CA GLY A 109 -1.25 3.46 -18.67
C GLY A 109 -0.76 4.34 -17.53
N GLU A 110 -1.67 4.80 -16.66
CA GLU A 110 -1.27 5.53 -15.45
C GLU A 110 -0.41 4.66 -14.54
N VAL A 111 0.70 5.22 -14.04
CA VAL A 111 1.54 4.52 -13.06
C VAL A 111 0.79 4.44 -11.73
N PRO A 112 0.67 3.23 -11.14
CA PRO A 112 0.01 3.07 -9.85
C PRO A 112 0.67 3.93 -8.76
N MET A 113 -0.13 4.45 -7.83
CA MET A 113 0.42 5.08 -6.64
C MET A 113 1.16 4.04 -5.79
N LEU A 114 2.33 4.44 -5.29
CA LEU A 114 3.13 3.65 -4.37
C LEU A 114 3.21 4.33 -3.01
N ILE A 115 2.74 3.63 -1.97
CA ILE A 115 2.82 4.10 -0.60
C ILE A 115 3.63 3.12 0.26
N ALA A 116 4.17 3.59 1.38
CA ALA A 116 4.94 2.73 2.27
C ALA A 116 4.27 2.59 3.64
N VAL A 117 4.20 1.36 4.14
CA VAL A 117 3.75 1.07 5.51
C VAL A 117 4.86 1.48 6.47
N THR A 118 4.53 2.37 7.42
CA THR A 118 5.47 2.83 8.45
C THR A 118 5.67 1.74 9.49
N GLN A 119 5.01 1.81 10.62
CA GLN A 119 5.04 0.77 11.64
C GLN A 119 3.66 0.14 11.76
N LEU A 120 3.59 -1.18 11.92
CA LEU A 120 2.31 -1.86 12.05
C LEU A 120 1.67 -1.50 13.41
N THR A 121 0.37 -1.19 13.39
CA THR A 121 -0.39 -0.80 14.59
C THR A 121 -0.47 -1.89 15.66
N SER A 122 -0.22 -3.14 15.29
CA SER A 122 -0.13 -4.28 16.22
C SER A 122 1.21 -4.37 16.97
N THR A 123 2.21 -3.57 16.59
CA THR A 123 3.54 -3.57 17.21
C THR A 123 3.60 -2.51 18.29
N SER A 124 3.68 -2.93 19.56
CA SER A 124 3.90 -2.01 20.67
C SER A 124 5.35 -1.47 20.68
N GLN A 125 5.57 -0.33 21.32
CA GLN A 125 6.92 0.24 21.48
C GLN A 125 7.90 -0.75 22.13
N GLU A 126 7.45 -1.46 23.15
CA GLU A 126 8.26 -2.48 23.82
C GLU A 126 8.70 -3.59 22.86
N ARG A 127 7.77 -4.10 22.05
CA ARG A 127 8.08 -5.14 21.05
C ARG A 127 8.99 -4.62 19.95
N MET A 128 8.74 -3.40 19.46
CA MET A 128 9.61 -2.77 18.48
C MET A 128 11.06 -2.66 18.98
N GLN A 129 11.23 -2.22 20.25
CA GLN A 129 12.55 -2.06 20.84
C GLN A 129 13.23 -3.40 21.13
N LYS A 130 12.51 -4.39 21.65
CA LYS A 130 13.08 -5.69 22.06
C LYS A 130 13.23 -6.70 20.93
N GLU A 131 12.21 -6.79 20.03
CA GLU A 131 12.17 -7.81 19.00
C GLU A 131 12.75 -7.33 17.65
N LEU A 132 12.56 -6.04 17.31
CA LEU A 132 13.10 -5.44 16.08
C LEU A 132 14.41 -4.68 16.33
N LEU A 133 14.83 -4.52 17.58
CA LEU A 133 16.04 -3.80 17.99
C LEU A 133 16.07 -2.34 17.51
N ILE A 134 14.92 -1.70 17.43
CA ILE A 134 14.78 -0.28 17.10
C ILE A 134 14.63 0.50 18.41
N PRO A 135 15.68 1.21 18.87
CA PRO A 135 15.72 1.79 20.22
C PRO A 135 14.83 3.04 20.38
N ASN A 136 14.40 3.63 19.27
CA ASN A 136 13.61 4.85 19.25
C ASN A 136 12.16 4.64 19.74
N THR A 137 11.43 5.73 19.94
CA THR A 137 9.97 5.66 20.13
C THR A 137 9.25 5.29 18.84
N ILE A 138 8.02 4.81 18.93
CA ILE A 138 7.19 4.55 17.74
C ILE A 138 7.02 5.84 16.93
N GLU A 139 6.75 6.96 17.58
CA GLU A 139 6.56 8.26 16.93
C GLU A 139 7.80 8.72 16.15
N GLU A 140 8.99 8.59 16.74
CA GLU A 140 10.25 8.90 16.06
C GLU A 140 10.50 7.96 14.88
N THR A 141 10.20 6.67 15.03
CA THR A 141 10.37 5.66 13.99
C THR A 141 9.41 5.92 12.82
N VAL A 142 8.14 6.20 13.10
CA VAL A 142 7.15 6.54 12.08
C VAL A 142 7.54 7.81 11.32
N ALA A 143 7.96 8.86 12.04
CA ALA A 143 8.44 10.09 11.41
C ALA A 143 9.69 9.86 10.54
N HIS A 144 10.61 9.00 10.98
CA HIS A 144 11.80 8.63 10.22
C HIS A 144 11.43 7.85 8.94
N TYR A 145 10.58 6.85 9.04
CA TYR A 145 10.10 6.08 7.89
C TYR A 145 9.33 6.93 6.89
N ALA A 146 8.52 7.89 7.37
CA ALA A 146 7.82 8.83 6.50
C ALA A 146 8.80 9.71 5.71
N ARG A 147 9.87 10.23 6.35
CA ARG A 147 10.93 10.98 5.66
C ARG A 147 11.67 10.13 4.63
N ASN A 148 12.02 8.89 4.97
CA ASN A 148 12.67 7.97 4.03
C ASN A 148 11.78 7.69 2.82
N THR A 149 10.47 7.49 3.05
CA THR A 149 9.46 7.31 2.00
C THR A 149 9.39 8.54 1.08
N GLN A 150 9.43 9.75 1.66
CA GLN A 150 9.48 10.98 0.91
C GLN A 150 10.78 11.09 0.08
N GLN A 151 11.93 10.77 0.67
CA GLN A 151 13.22 10.80 -0.01
C GLN A 151 13.31 9.76 -1.15
N ALA A 152 12.65 8.62 -1.00
CA ALA A 152 12.51 7.63 -2.07
C ALA A 152 11.56 8.09 -3.18
N GLY A 153 10.81 9.16 -2.98
CA GLY A 153 9.89 9.74 -3.95
C GLY A 153 8.54 9.04 -4.05
N LEU A 154 8.13 8.26 -3.05
CA LEU A 154 6.82 7.61 -3.00
C LEU A 154 5.68 8.62 -2.77
N ASP A 155 4.45 8.20 -3.06
CA ASP A 155 3.27 9.09 -3.06
C ASP A 155 2.68 9.30 -1.65
N GLY A 156 2.97 8.43 -0.70
CA GLY A 156 2.44 8.54 0.66
C GLY A 156 2.86 7.41 1.58
N VAL A 157 2.20 7.36 2.74
CA VAL A 157 2.42 6.33 3.76
C VAL A 157 1.11 5.72 4.27
N VAL A 158 1.20 4.51 4.82
CA VAL A 158 0.19 3.93 5.70
C VAL A 158 0.65 4.15 7.14
N CYS A 159 -0.20 4.74 7.96
CA CYS A 159 0.08 4.99 9.38
C CYS A 159 -1.21 4.92 10.21
N SER A 160 -1.08 4.85 11.53
CA SER A 160 -2.23 5.00 12.43
C SER A 160 -2.87 6.39 12.29
N PRO A 161 -4.20 6.53 12.48
CA PRO A 161 -4.84 7.85 12.57
C PRO A 161 -4.17 8.77 13.60
N LEU A 162 -3.67 8.21 14.72
CA LEU A 162 -2.97 8.95 15.76
C LEU A 162 -1.62 9.52 15.29
N GLU A 163 -1.02 8.91 14.29
CA GLU A 163 0.29 9.28 13.73
C GLU A 163 0.18 10.25 12.54
N ALA A 164 -1.02 10.46 11.99
CA ALA A 164 -1.22 11.31 10.81
C ALA A 164 -0.69 12.75 11.02
N GLY A 165 -0.84 13.31 12.23
CA GLY A 165 -0.30 14.62 12.60
C GLY A 165 1.24 14.65 12.59
N ILE A 166 1.87 13.58 13.08
CA ILE A 166 3.34 13.41 13.11
C ILE A 166 3.88 13.32 11.68
N VAL A 167 3.25 12.52 10.84
CA VAL A 167 3.62 12.38 9.43
C VAL A 167 3.52 13.71 8.69
N LYS A 168 2.43 14.45 8.85
CA LYS A 168 2.25 15.78 8.25
C LYS A 168 3.32 16.77 8.71
N LYS A 169 3.66 16.77 10.00
CA LYS A 169 4.74 17.61 10.54
C LYS A 169 6.11 17.23 9.98
N ALA A 170 6.37 15.94 9.76
CA ALA A 170 7.66 15.44 9.28
C ALA A 170 7.87 15.64 7.77
N CYS A 171 6.79 15.59 6.96
CA CYS A 171 6.86 15.51 5.50
C CYS A 171 6.10 16.64 4.76
N GLY A 172 5.42 17.55 5.49
CA GLY A 172 4.55 18.55 4.89
C GLY A 172 3.15 18.01 4.53
N THR A 173 2.30 18.89 3.99
CA THR A 173 0.86 18.58 3.75
C THR A 173 0.57 17.90 2.42
N ASP A 174 1.54 17.83 1.51
CA ASP A 174 1.35 17.32 0.14
C ASP A 174 1.41 15.79 0.04
N ARG A 175 1.67 15.10 1.14
CA ARG A 175 1.78 13.63 1.15
C ARG A 175 0.48 12.97 1.57
N LYS A 176 0.10 11.92 0.85
CA LYS A 176 -1.07 11.12 1.19
C LYS A 176 -0.78 10.26 2.42
N SER A 177 -1.74 10.22 3.32
CA SER A 177 -1.73 9.26 4.43
C SER A 177 -2.97 8.38 4.29
N VAL A 178 -2.75 7.08 4.26
CA VAL A 178 -3.81 6.08 4.36
C VAL A 178 -3.85 5.60 5.81
N VAL A 179 -5.00 5.71 6.42
CA VAL A 179 -5.22 5.38 7.83
C VAL A 179 -6.32 4.36 7.98
#